data_c5b7f6eeeb7c0c5f4e13c7f68e6abc99
#
_entry.id   c5b7f6eeeb7c0c5f4e13c7f68e6abc99
#
_cell.length_a   1.000
_cell.length_b   1.000
_cell.length_c   1.000
_cell.angle_alpha   90.00
_cell.angle_beta   90.00
_cell.angle_gamma   90.00
#
_symmetry.space_group_name_H-M   'P 1'
#
loop_
_entity.id
_entity.type
_entity.pdbx_description
1 polymer ?
#
loop_
_entity_poly.entity_id
_entity_poly.type
_entity_poly.pdbx_seq_one_letter_code
_entity_poly.pdbx_strand_id
1 'polypeptide(L)'
;YMNCLWGDPTAEKEFPLVDAAAEAGCEYFCIDAGWYADGFWWDEVGEWKESRKRFPNGVKEVADYIRKKGMIPGLWLEIEVMGIKCPLVDSVCDDSWFFTRHGKRVYDRSRYQLDFRNPKVRSHADEVIDRLVSEYGIGYIKMDYNIEPGIGTEQNCDSVGEGLWGHEKAYLEWLDGVFARHPDLIIENCSSGGLRMDYAMLSRYSIQSTSDQDDYKKYCTIAANSPTALCPEQSAIWAYPITSGDREEVVFNMINAMLLRIHQSGHLGNICLLY
;
A
#
# COMPACT_ATOMS: atom_id res chain seq x y z
N TYR A 1 0.00 -5.10 7.63
CA TYR A 1 -0.47 -6.27 8.42
C TYR A 1 -1.52 -7.10 7.66
N MET A 2 -1.35 -7.17 6.36
CA MET A 2 -2.23 -7.97 5.48
C MET A 2 -2.48 -9.37 6.08
N ASN A 3 -1.45 -10.03 6.58
CA ASN A 3 -1.50 -11.37 7.19
C ASN A 3 -2.26 -11.43 8.53
N CYS A 4 -2.67 -10.29 9.09
CA CYS A 4 -3.47 -10.24 10.31
C CYS A 4 -4.97 -10.32 10.00
N LEU A 5 -5.45 -9.52 9.05
CA LEU A 5 -6.88 -9.36 8.74
C LEU A 5 -7.28 -9.82 7.33
N TRP A 6 -6.32 -10.18 6.47
CA TRP A 6 -6.55 -10.74 5.13
C TRP A 6 -7.50 -9.92 4.25
N GLY A 7 -7.36 -8.58 4.28
CA GLY A 7 -8.21 -7.68 3.51
C GLY A 7 -9.62 -7.49 4.05
N ASP A 8 -9.84 -7.84 5.33
CA ASP A 8 -11.12 -7.64 6.03
C ASP A 8 -10.97 -6.77 7.30
N PRO A 9 -10.40 -5.54 7.18
CA PRO A 9 -10.31 -4.60 8.30
C PRO A 9 -11.71 -4.07 8.65
N THR A 10 -11.99 -3.98 9.95
CA THR A 10 -13.16 -3.29 10.47
C THR A 10 -12.76 -2.47 11.68
N ALA A 11 -13.50 -1.41 12.01
CA ALA A 11 -13.19 -0.59 13.17
C ALA A 11 -13.04 -1.42 14.46
N GLU A 12 -13.92 -2.41 14.66
CA GLU A 12 -13.88 -3.31 15.81
C GLU A 12 -12.57 -4.13 15.90
N LYS A 13 -12.08 -4.61 14.75
CA LYS A 13 -10.83 -5.39 14.70
C LYS A 13 -9.59 -4.52 14.84
N GLU A 14 -9.66 -3.26 14.36
CA GLU A 14 -8.52 -2.35 14.37
C GLU A 14 -8.18 -1.82 15.75
N PHE A 15 -9.16 -1.46 16.58
CA PHE A 15 -8.88 -0.86 17.90
C PHE A 15 -7.95 -1.72 18.78
N PRO A 16 -8.16 -3.03 18.95
CA PRO A 16 -7.24 -3.86 19.73
C PRO A 16 -5.83 -3.95 19.13
N LEU A 17 -5.73 -3.91 17.79
CA LEU A 17 -4.43 -3.93 17.10
C LEU A 17 -3.69 -2.61 17.28
N VAL A 18 -4.39 -1.48 17.27
CA VAL A 18 -3.83 -0.16 17.57
C VAL A 18 -3.29 -0.11 19.00
N ASP A 19 -4.04 -0.66 19.98
CA ASP A 19 -3.59 -0.74 21.36
C ASP A 19 -2.31 -1.56 21.50
N ALA A 20 -2.27 -2.74 20.90
CA ALA A 20 -1.10 -3.61 20.92
C ALA A 20 0.13 -2.99 20.22
N ALA A 21 -0.09 -2.30 19.10
CA ALA A 21 0.97 -1.61 18.38
C ALA A 21 1.55 -0.44 19.21
N ALA A 22 0.70 0.33 19.89
CA ALA A 22 1.13 1.39 20.78
C ALA A 22 1.94 0.85 21.98
N GLU A 23 1.49 -0.26 22.56
CA GLU A 23 2.21 -0.94 23.66
C GLU A 23 3.56 -1.48 23.20
N ALA A 24 3.64 -1.97 21.95
CA ALA A 24 4.90 -2.39 21.34
C ALA A 24 5.84 -1.25 20.95
N GLY A 25 5.42 0.02 21.10
CA GLY A 25 6.22 1.19 20.78
C GLY A 25 6.28 1.53 19.29
N CYS A 26 5.29 1.13 18.52
CA CYS A 26 5.20 1.50 17.10
C CYS A 26 4.98 3.01 16.94
N GLU A 27 5.63 3.61 15.94
CA GLU A 27 5.48 5.02 15.60
C GLU A 27 4.38 5.26 14.56
N TYR A 28 4.08 4.26 13.76
CA TYR A 28 3.10 4.29 12.67
C TYR A 28 2.16 3.10 12.78
N PHE A 29 0.91 3.30 12.41
CA PHE A 29 -0.05 2.21 12.25
C PHE A 29 -0.78 2.35 10.91
N CYS A 30 -0.60 1.39 10.01
CA CYS A 30 -1.18 1.40 8.67
C CYS A 30 -2.32 0.39 8.57
N ILE A 31 -3.53 0.86 8.30
CA ILE A 31 -4.66 0.00 7.92
C ILE A 31 -4.43 -0.49 6.49
N ASP A 32 -4.26 -1.80 6.31
CA ASP A 32 -3.94 -2.41 5.02
C ASP A 32 -5.18 -2.51 4.11
N ALA A 33 -5.09 -3.21 3.00
CA ALA A 33 -6.14 -3.35 1.99
C ALA A 33 -7.50 -3.74 2.58
N GLY A 34 -8.59 -3.23 1.97
CA GLY A 34 -9.96 -3.59 2.31
C GLY A 34 -10.76 -2.51 3.05
N TRP A 35 -10.14 -1.45 3.54
CA TRP A 35 -10.84 -0.37 4.25
C TRP A 35 -11.92 0.35 3.41
N TYR A 36 -11.79 0.29 2.09
CA TYR A 36 -12.67 0.93 1.09
C TYR A 36 -13.77 0.00 0.56
N ALA A 37 -13.67 -1.33 0.79
CA ALA A 37 -14.51 -2.32 0.15
C ALA A 37 -15.63 -2.83 1.06
N ASP A 38 -16.84 -2.96 0.54
CA ASP A 38 -17.96 -3.61 1.22
C ASP A 38 -17.94 -5.13 1.06
N GLY A 39 -17.34 -5.61 -0.01
CA GLY A 39 -17.19 -7.02 -0.38
C GLY A 39 -15.72 -7.45 -0.46
N PHE A 40 -15.34 -8.06 -1.58
CA PHE A 40 -13.98 -8.51 -1.81
C PHE A 40 -13.08 -7.34 -2.19
N TRP A 41 -12.14 -7.02 -1.33
CA TRP A 41 -11.28 -5.84 -1.44
C TRP A 41 -10.53 -5.72 -2.78
N TRP A 42 -10.21 -6.85 -3.41
CA TRP A 42 -9.38 -6.91 -4.62
C TRP A 42 -10.03 -6.26 -5.84
N ASP A 43 -11.34 -6.45 -6.03
CA ASP A 43 -12.07 -5.99 -7.23
C ASP A 43 -12.89 -4.70 -7.01
N GLU A 44 -12.83 -4.12 -5.79
CA GLU A 44 -13.51 -2.87 -5.44
C GLU A 44 -12.55 -1.66 -5.31
N VAL A 45 -11.26 -1.82 -5.63
CA VAL A 45 -10.27 -0.73 -5.62
C VAL A 45 -10.60 0.37 -6.62
N GLY A 46 -10.27 1.64 -6.31
CA GLY A 46 -10.33 2.73 -7.28
C GLY A 46 -11.03 4.00 -6.80
N GLU A 47 -12.14 3.94 -6.06
CA GLU A 47 -12.81 5.14 -5.51
C GLU A 47 -12.13 5.67 -4.24
N TRP A 48 -11.56 4.77 -3.47
CA TRP A 48 -10.79 5.07 -2.25
C TRP A 48 -11.57 5.85 -1.18
N LYS A 49 -12.89 5.60 -1.11
CA LYS A 49 -13.75 6.02 -0.02
C LYS A 49 -13.96 4.88 0.96
N GLU A 50 -14.07 5.19 2.24
CA GLU A 50 -14.24 4.18 3.26
C GLU A 50 -15.56 3.39 3.14
N SER A 51 -15.50 2.09 3.40
CA SER A 51 -16.69 1.26 3.58
C SER A 51 -17.39 1.63 4.88
N ARG A 52 -18.63 2.10 4.79
CA ARG A 52 -19.48 2.37 5.97
C ARG A 52 -19.95 1.11 6.65
N LYS A 53 -19.90 -0.03 5.98
CA LYS A 53 -20.15 -1.34 6.58
C LYS A 53 -19.02 -1.75 7.54
N ARG A 54 -17.78 -1.50 7.15
CA ARG A 54 -16.58 -1.84 7.94
C ARG A 54 -16.22 -0.77 8.96
N PHE A 55 -16.45 0.47 8.61
CA PHE A 55 -16.18 1.66 9.42
C PHE A 55 -17.43 2.53 9.52
N PRO A 56 -18.41 2.16 10.38
CA PRO A 56 -19.70 2.85 10.47
C PRO A 56 -19.57 4.37 10.75
N ASN A 57 -18.58 4.76 11.55
CA ASN A 57 -18.29 6.15 11.88
C ASN A 57 -17.21 6.78 10.97
N GLY A 58 -16.79 6.04 9.91
CA GLY A 58 -15.72 6.43 9.02
C GLY A 58 -14.34 5.94 9.48
N VAL A 59 -13.44 5.79 8.52
CA VAL A 59 -12.04 5.37 8.80
C VAL A 59 -11.31 6.42 9.65
N LYS A 60 -11.78 7.67 9.58
CA LYS A 60 -11.24 8.78 10.39
C LYS A 60 -11.34 8.53 11.89
N GLU A 61 -12.38 7.82 12.38
CA GLU A 61 -12.48 7.44 13.80
C GLU A 61 -11.28 6.63 14.25
N VAL A 62 -10.88 5.63 13.45
CA VAL A 62 -9.71 4.80 13.76
C VAL A 62 -8.42 5.61 13.61
N ALA A 63 -8.31 6.47 12.59
CA ALA A 63 -7.17 7.35 12.41
C ALA A 63 -7.00 8.32 13.60
N ASP A 64 -8.09 8.90 14.12
CA ASP A 64 -8.06 9.75 15.32
C ASP A 64 -7.64 8.93 16.57
N TYR A 65 -8.07 7.68 16.65
CA TYR A 65 -7.66 6.79 17.74
C TYR A 65 -6.17 6.46 17.69
N ILE A 66 -5.63 6.17 16.50
CA ILE A 66 -4.20 5.96 16.29
C ILE A 66 -3.40 7.17 16.76
N ARG A 67 -3.81 8.39 16.38
CA ARG A 67 -3.17 9.63 16.85
C ARG A 67 -3.27 9.81 18.36
N LYS A 68 -4.42 9.49 18.94
CA LYS A 68 -4.60 9.54 20.41
C LYS A 68 -3.64 8.61 21.16
N LYS A 69 -3.22 7.50 20.53
CA LYS A 69 -2.21 6.57 21.05
C LYS A 69 -0.78 7.02 20.77
N GLY A 70 -0.58 8.16 20.14
CA GLY A 70 0.75 8.73 19.86
C GLY A 70 1.39 8.25 18.57
N MET A 71 0.66 7.52 17.73
CA MET A 71 1.15 7.02 16.45
C MET A 71 0.63 7.85 15.26
N ILE A 72 1.31 7.75 14.14
CA ILE A 72 0.90 8.34 12.86
C ILE A 72 0.02 7.33 12.11
N PRO A 73 -1.22 7.71 11.71
CA PRO A 73 -2.10 6.82 10.96
C PRO A 73 -1.68 6.70 9.50
N GLY A 74 -1.79 5.50 8.96
CA GLY A 74 -1.55 5.18 7.57
C GLY A 74 -2.67 4.38 6.92
N LEU A 75 -2.72 4.44 5.59
CA LEU A 75 -3.64 3.65 4.76
C LEU A 75 -2.91 3.02 3.58
N TRP A 76 -3.38 1.84 3.19
CA TRP A 76 -2.97 1.16 1.98
C TRP A 76 -3.72 1.73 0.77
N LEU A 77 -3.01 1.94 -0.34
CA LEU A 77 -3.54 2.33 -1.64
C LEU A 77 -2.91 1.51 -2.75
N GLU A 78 -3.61 1.40 -3.88
CA GLU A 78 -3.10 0.96 -5.17
C GLU A 78 -3.65 1.92 -6.24
N ILE A 79 -3.05 3.11 -6.33
CA ILE A 79 -3.62 4.27 -7.03
C ILE A 79 -3.61 4.14 -8.55
N GLU A 80 -2.83 3.21 -9.10
CA GLU A 80 -2.68 3.00 -10.54
C GLU A 80 -3.70 2.01 -11.11
N VAL A 81 -4.62 1.49 -10.30
CA VAL A 81 -5.59 0.48 -10.74
C VAL A 81 -7.03 0.85 -10.40
N MET A 82 -7.96 0.27 -11.15
CA MET A 82 -9.38 0.34 -10.85
C MET A 82 -10.01 -1.05 -10.99
N GLY A 83 -10.68 -1.51 -9.94
CA GLY A 83 -11.35 -2.80 -9.91
C GLY A 83 -12.64 -2.80 -10.75
N ILE A 84 -13.01 -3.95 -11.27
CA ILE A 84 -14.20 -4.10 -12.12
C ILE A 84 -15.51 -3.80 -11.37
N LYS A 85 -15.50 -3.83 -10.04
CA LYS A 85 -16.66 -3.48 -9.19
C LYS A 85 -16.58 -2.07 -8.59
N CYS A 86 -15.55 -1.31 -8.94
CA CYS A 86 -15.48 0.09 -8.53
C CYS A 86 -16.65 0.88 -9.13
N PRO A 87 -17.42 1.63 -8.33
CA PRO A 87 -18.56 2.41 -8.82
C PRO A 87 -18.23 3.38 -9.95
N LEU A 88 -16.97 3.84 -10.02
CA LEU A 88 -16.52 4.82 -11.02
C LEU A 88 -16.27 4.20 -12.40
N VAL A 89 -16.04 2.91 -12.49
CA VAL A 89 -15.57 2.22 -13.70
C VAL A 89 -16.48 2.42 -14.90
N ASP A 90 -17.79 2.43 -14.68
CA ASP A 90 -18.81 2.57 -15.75
C ASP A 90 -19.65 3.84 -15.60
N SER A 91 -19.45 4.62 -14.54
CA SER A 91 -20.24 5.83 -14.26
C SER A 91 -19.50 7.13 -14.59
N VAL A 92 -18.19 7.16 -14.41
CA VAL A 92 -17.34 8.35 -14.57
C VAL A 92 -16.22 8.12 -15.57
N CYS A 93 -15.65 6.91 -15.61
CA CYS A 93 -14.46 6.61 -16.38
C CYS A 93 -14.81 6.17 -17.81
N ASP A 94 -14.34 6.92 -18.79
CA ASP A 94 -14.32 6.48 -20.20
C ASP A 94 -13.04 5.67 -20.49
N ASP A 95 -12.93 5.08 -21.70
CA ASP A 95 -11.78 4.24 -22.05
C ASP A 95 -10.43 4.99 -22.06
N SER A 96 -10.47 6.34 -22.12
CA SER A 96 -9.24 7.14 -22.04
C SER A 96 -8.54 7.10 -20.66
N TRP A 97 -9.24 6.61 -19.64
CA TRP A 97 -8.66 6.43 -18.29
C TRP A 97 -7.74 5.22 -18.21
N PHE A 98 -7.90 4.26 -19.12
CA PHE A 98 -7.31 2.94 -19.00
C PHE A 98 -6.29 2.64 -20.09
N PHE A 99 -5.35 1.78 -19.80
CA PHE A 99 -4.57 1.13 -20.83
C PHE A 99 -5.49 0.34 -21.74
N THR A 100 -5.25 0.42 -23.05
CA THR A 100 -6.01 -0.34 -24.06
C THR A 100 -5.08 -1.09 -24.99
N ARG A 101 -5.48 -2.30 -25.37
CA ARG A 101 -4.86 -3.12 -26.42
C ARG A 101 -5.94 -3.83 -27.23
N HIS A 102 -5.79 -3.81 -28.55
CA HIS A 102 -6.75 -4.43 -29.48
C HIS A 102 -8.20 -3.97 -29.24
N GLY A 103 -8.36 -2.67 -28.93
CA GLY A 103 -9.67 -2.07 -28.65
C GLY A 103 -10.33 -2.49 -27.34
N LYS A 104 -9.57 -3.06 -26.40
CA LYS A 104 -10.07 -3.47 -25.07
C LYS A 104 -9.20 -2.89 -23.97
N ARG A 105 -9.80 -2.57 -22.81
CA ARG A 105 -9.09 -2.21 -21.61
C ARG A 105 -8.13 -3.33 -21.19
N VAL A 106 -6.92 -2.97 -20.80
CA VAL A 106 -5.96 -3.92 -20.24
C VAL A 106 -6.50 -4.41 -18.91
N TYR A 107 -6.73 -5.72 -18.85
CA TYR A 107 -7.34 -6.41 -17.74
C TYR A 107 -6.38 -7.43 -17.14
N ASP A 108 -6.23 -7.38 -15.82
CA ASP A 108 -5.51 -8.39 -15.05
C ASP A 108 -6.25 -8.67 -13.73
N ARG A 109 -6.63 -9.92 -13.53
CA ARG A 109 -7.20 -10.42 -12.26
C ARG A 109 -8.27 -9.49 -11.65
N SER A 110 -9.33 -9.18 -12.41
CA SER A 110 -10.45 -8.30 -12.03
C SER A 110 -10.10 -6.82 -11.84
N ARG A 111 -9.04 -6.33 -12.46
CA ARG A 111 -8.58 -4.94 -12.39
C ARG A 111 -8.22 -4.40 -13.77
N TYR A 112 -8.33 -3.10 -13.92
CA TYR A 112 -7.88 -2.34 -15.07
C TYR A 112 -6.71 -1.46 -14.69
N GLN A 113 -5.70 -1.35 -15.58
CA GLN A 113 -4.60 -0.42 -15.44
C GLN A 113 -5.07 0.99 -15.82
N LEU A 114 -4.92 1.95 -14.91
CA LEU A 114 -5.12 3.38 -15.18
C LEU A 114 -3.95 3.98 -15.94
N ASP A 115 -4.23 4.97 -16.78
CA ASP A 115 -3.21 5.65 -17.58
C ASP A 115 -2.89 7.04 -17.00
N PHE A 116 -1.78 7.17 -16.30
CA PHE A 116 -1.36 8.43 -15.69
C PHE A 116 -0.97 9.53 -16.70
N ARG A 117 -0.86 9.22 -18.00
CA ARG A 117 -0.76 10.25 -19.04
C ARG A 117 -2.05 11.07 -19.15
N ASN A 118 -3.19 10.48 -18.78
CA ASN A 118 -4.48 11.16 -18.76
C ASN A 118 -4.57 12.12 -17.56
N PRO A 119 -4.80 13.42 -17.78
CA PRO A 119 -4.90 14.38 -16.69
C PRO A 119 -6.11 14.14 -15.76
N LYS A 120 -7.19 13.50 -16.24
CA LYS A 120 -8.33 13.14 -15.39
C LYS A 120 -7.95 12.07 -14.35
N VAL A 121 -7.10 11.11 -14.74
CA VAL A 121 -6.58 10.07 -13.83
C VAL A 121 -5.72 10.72 -12.76
N ARG A 122 -4.81 11.62 -13.14
CA ARG A 122 -4.00 12.36 -12.16
C ARG A 122 -4.83 13.23 -11.23
N SER A 123 -5.85 13.93 -11.76
CA SER A 123 -6.76 14.72 -10.93
C SER A 123 -7.51 13.88 -9.90
N HIS A 124 -8.00 12.70 -10.31
CA HIS A 124 -8.61 11.75 -9.39
C HIS A 124 -7.63 11.27 -8.32
N ALA A 125 -6.41 10.93 -8.72
CA ALA A 125 -5.37 10.51 -7.78
C ALA A 125 -5.00 11.64 -6.79
N ASP A 126 -4.92 12.89 -7.25
CA ASP A 126 -4.70 14.06 -6.40
C ASP A 126 -5.83 14.24 -5.39
N GLU A 127 -7.09 14.19 -5.83
CA GLU A 127 -8.26 14.27 -4.94
C GLU A 127 -8.27 13.19 -3.86
N VAL A 128 -7.83 11.98 -4.21
CA VAL A 128 -7.70 10.88 -3.25
C VAL A 128 -6.64 11.21 -2.20
N ILE A 129 -5.41 11.53 -2.62
CA ILE A 129 -4.32 11.83 -1.69
C ILE A 129 -4.66 13.04 -0.80
N ASP A 130 -5.13 14.14 -1.41
CA ASP A 130 -5.43 15.37 -0.70
C ASP A 130 -6.54 15.15 0.34
N ARG A 131 -7.56 14.36 0.02
CA ARG A 131 -8.62 13.98 0.98
C ARG A 131 -8.07 13.15 2.14
N LEU A 132 -7.26 12.12 1.86
CA LEU A 132 -6.71 11.26 2.90
C LEU A 132 -5.81 12.05 3.85
N VAL A 133 -5.00 12.96 3.34
CA VAL A 133 -4.12 13.79 4.16
C VAL A 133 -4.90 14.85 4.92
N SER A 134 -5.76 15.64 4.23
CA SER A 134 -6.40 16.82 4.84
C SER A 134 -7.62 16.48 5.67
N GLU A 135 -8.45 15.50 5.26
CA GLU A 135 -9.71 15.19 5.97
C GLU A 135 -9.52 14.08 7.00
N TYR A 136 -8.77 13.01 6.64
CA TYR A 136 -8.56 11.88 7.55
C TYR A 136 -7.30 12.05 8.40
N GLY A 137 -6.41 12.97 8.02
CA GLY A 137 -5.16 13.26 8.72
C GLY A 137 -4.15 12.12 8.60
N ILE A 138 -4.10 11.46 7.45
CA ILE A 138 -3.16 10.38 7.17
C ILE A 138 -1.77 10.95 6.94
N GLY A 139 -0.77 10.40 7.64
CA GLY A 139 0.63 10.78 7.48
C GLY A 139 1.50 9.68 6.88
N TYR A 140 0.91 8.51 6.57
CA TYR A 140 1.61 7.40 5.96
C TYR A 140 0.73 6.71 4.92
N ILE A 141 1.29 6.42 3.75
CA ILE A 141 0.60 5.66 2.70
C ILE A 141 1.48 4.48 2.29
N LYS A 142 0.93 3.26 2.34
CA LYS A 142 1.50 2.11 1.67
C LYS A 142 0.94 2.06 0.26
N MET A 143 1.76 2.49 -0.71
CA MET A 143 1.40 2.55 -2.13
C MET A 143 1.80 1.24 -2.81
N ASP A 144 0.82 0.40 -3.10
CA ASP A 144 1.03 -0.91 -3.70
C ASP A 144 0.81 -0.89 -5.22
N TYR A 145 1.29 -1.92 -5.90
CA TYR A 145 1.13 -2.13 -7.33
C TYR A 145 1.15 -3.61 -7.67
N ASN A 146 -0.03 -4.22 -7.82
CA ASN A 146 -0.19 -5.67 -7.99
C ASN A 146 -0.84 -6.07 -9.31
N ILE A 147 -0.83 -5.17 -10.31
CA ILE A 147 -1.31 -5.45 -11.65
C ILE A 147 -0.13 -5.71 -12.60
N GLU A 148 -0.34 -6.57 -13.58
CA GLU A 148 0.60 -6.81 -14.66
C GLU A 148 0.09 -6.13 -15.95
N PRO A 149 0.56 -4.90 -16.28
CA PRO A 149 0.10 -4.16 -17.45
C PRO A 149 0.58 -4.79 -18.78
N GLY A 150 1.51 -5.74 -18.69
CA GLY A 150 2.14 -6.40 -19.84
C GLY A 150 3.01 -5.43 -20.64
N ILE A 151 2.88 -5.48 -21.97
CA ILE A 151 3.72 -4.69 -22.88
C ILE A 151 3.33 -3.20 -22.97
N GLY A 152 2.26 -2.77 -22.30
CA GLY A 152 1.81 -1.37 -22.26
C GLY A 152 0.44 -1.13 -22.92
N THR A 153 0.26 0.03 -23.53
CA THR A 153 -0.99 0.50 -24.12
C THR A 153 -0.81 1.02 -25.53
N GLU A 154 -1.82 0.84 -26.38
CA GLU A 154 -1.87 1.38 -27.77
C GLU A 154 -2.48 2.79 -27.80
N GLN A 155 -2.98 3.30 -26.68
CA GLN A 155 -3.73 4.54 -26.64
C GLN A 155 -2.81 5.76 -26.75
N ASN A 156 -3.07 6.61 -27.75
CA ASN A 156 -2.37 7.88 -27.95
C ASN A 156 -0.82 7.75 -27.89
N CYS A 157 -0.27 6.77 -28.63
CA CYS A 157 1.16 6.53 -28.72
C CYS A 157 1.50 5.80 -30.04
N ASP A 158 2.76 5.89 -30.47
CA ASP A 158 3.23 5.25 -31.70
C ASP A 158 3.54 3.76 -31.47
N SER A 159 3.75 3.35 -30.22
CA SER A 159 3.96 1.94 -29.86
C SER A 159 3.51 1.67 -28.43
N VAL A 160 3.17 0.40 -28.15
CA VAL A 160 2.73 -0.02 -26.80
C VAL A 160 3.78 0.26 -25.72
N GLY A 161 5.06 0.10 -26.05
CA GLY A 161 6.17 0.39 -25.14
C GLY A 161 6.34 1.87 -24.85
N GLU A 162 6.11 2.73 -25.85
CA GLU A 162 6.07 4.18 -25.65
C GLU A 162 4.93 4.58 -24.72
N GLY A 163 3.75 3.97 -24.88
CA GLY A 163 2.61 4.19 -24.02
C GLY A 163 2.92 3.81 -22.56
N LEU A 164 3.58 2.68 -22.33
CA LEU A 164 4.02 2.27 -21.00
C LEU A 164 5.05 3.24 -20.39
N TRP A 165 6.09 3.57 -21.14
CA TRP A 165 7.13 4.48 -20.69
C TRP A 165 6.58 5.89 -20.39
N GLY A 166 5.65 6.38 -21.24
CA GLY A 166 4.97 7.65 -21.01
C GLY A 166 4.12 7.66 -19.74
N HIS A 167 3.46 6.54 -19.44
CA HIS A 167 2.72 6.35 -18.18
C HIS A 167 3.66 6.39 -16.97
N GLU A 168 4.77 5.65 -17.00
CA GLU A 168 5.74 5.62 -15.91
C GLU A 168 6.31 7.03 -15.62
N LYS A 169 6.67 7.78 -16.67
CA LYS A 169 7.09 9.16 -16.52
C LYS A 169 6.03 10.04 -15.87
N ALA A 170 4.80 9.97 -16.37
CA ALA A 170 3.69 10.77 -15.86
C ALA A 170 3.34 10.40 -14.41
N TYR A 171 3.48 9.13 -14.03
CA TYR A 171 3.33 8.69 -12.65
C TYR A 171 4.42 9.29 -11.74
N LEU A 172 5.68 9.24 -12.16
CA LEU A 172 6.80 9.81 -11.38
C LEU A 172 6.66 11.34 -11.23
N GLU A 173 6.25 12.05 -12.30
CA GLU A 173 5.98 13.49 -12.25
C GLU A 173 4.80 13.81 -11.31
N TRP A 174 3.75 12.99 -11.33
CA TRP A 174 2.63 13.11 -10.40
C TRP A 174 3.09 12.90 -8.95
N LEU A 175 3.90 11.87 -8.70
CA LEU A 175 4.43 11.57 -7.38
C LEU A 175 5.31 12.70 -6.83
N ASP A 176 6.15 13.31 -7.68
CA ASP A 176 6.93 14.51 -7.32
C ASP A 176 6.00 15.66 -6.90
N GLY A 177 4.86 15.82 -7.60
CA GLY A 177 3.81 16.78 -7.25
C GLY A 177 3.14 16.48 -5.90
N VAL A 178 2.90 15.21 -5.58
CA VAL A 178 2.36 14.79 -4.26
C VAL A 178 3.32 15.19 -3.15
N PHE A 179 4.60 14.88 -3.25
CA PHE A 179 5.60 15.25 -2.23
C PHE A 179 5.78 16.77 -2.11
N ALA A 180 5.64 17.52 -3.20
CA ALA A 180 5.69 18.98 -3.14
C ALA A 180 4.49 19.58 -2.39
N ARG A 181 3.29 18.98 -2.50
CA ARG A 181 2.09 19.42 -1.77
C ARG A 181 2.04 18.94 -0.32
N HIS A 182 2.58 17.76 -0.08
CA HIS A 182 2.54 17.07 1.21
C HIS A 182 3.94 16.64 1.65
N PRO A 183 4.84 17.59 2.00
CA PRO A 183 6.26 17.28 2.26
C PRO A 183 6.49 16.39 3.51
N ASP A 184 5.53 16.35 4.42
CA ASP A 184 5.61 15.52 5.63
C ASP A 184 4.98 14.13 5.44
N LEU A 185 4.37 13.86 4.28
CA LEU A 185 3.76 12.57 3.98
C LEU A 185 4.83 11.52 3.71
N ILE A 186 4.77 10.42 4.42
CA ILE A 186 5.63 9.27 4.16
C ILE A 186 4.89 8.30 3.23
N ILE A 187 5.52 7.95 2.13
CA ILE A 187 4.97 6.95 1.20
C ILE A 187 5.94 5.77 1.10
N GLU A 188 5.41 4.58 1.38
CA GLU A 188 6.07 3.31 1.17
C GLU A 188 5.78 2.80 -0.25
N ASN A 189 6.81 2.50 -1.03
CA ASN A 189 6.69 1.78 -2.29
C ASN A 189 6.52 0.30 -2.03
N CYS A 190 5.48 -0.29 -2.59
CA CYS A 190 5.21 -1.72 -2.56
C CYS A 190 4.76 -2.21 -3.94
N SER A 191 5.08 -3.43 -4.26
CA SER A 191 4.55 -4.16 -5.41
C SER A 191 4.68 -5.64 -5.07
N SER A 192 3.66 -6.22 -4.43
CA SER A 192 3.76 -7.55 -3.82
C SER A 192 5.11 -7.73 -3.09
N GLY A 193 5.47 -6.75 -2.28
CA GLY A 193 6.80 -6.58 -1.71
C GLY A 193 7.73 -5.76 -2.63
N GLY A 194 8.82 -6.35 -3.09
CA GLY A 194 9.91 -5.66 -3.79
C GLY A 194 9.92 -5.75 -5.32
N LEU A 195 8.82 -6.13 -5.99
CA LEU A 195 8.81 -6.33 -7.44
C LEU A 195 9.04 -5.03 -8.26
N ARG A 196 8.81 -3.86 -7.66
CA ARG A 196 9.02 -2.54 -8.29
C ARG A 196 10.13 -1.76 -7.59
N MET A 197 11.20 -2.45 -7.26
CA MET A 197 12.36 -1.90 -6.55
C MET A 197 13.44 -1.46 -7.58
N ASP A 198 13.20 -0.33 -8.23
CA ASP A 198 14.12 0.29 -9.19
C ASP A 198 14.56 1.69 -8.74
N TYR A 199 15.62 2.22 -9.36
CA TYR A 199 16.19 3.50 -8.95
C TYR A 199 15.23 4.70 -9.11
N ALA A 200 14.31 4.66 -10.06
CA ALA A 200 13.36 5.75 -10.27
C ALA A 200 12.37 5.84 -9.08
N MET A 201 11.89 4.70 -8.61
CA MET A 201 11.06 4.59 -7.42
C MET A 201 11.86 4.89 -6.14
N LEU A 202 12.99 4.25 -5.95
CA LEU A 202 13.85 4.42 -4.77
C LEU A 202 14.32 5.88 -4.56
N SER A 203 14.47 6.65 -5.64
CA SER A 203 14.87 8.06 -5.57
C SER A 203 13.77 8.98 -5.03
N ARG A 204 12.53 8.53 -4.94
CA ARG A 204 11.36 9.32 -4.53
C ARG A 204 10.71 8.83 -3.25
N TYR A 205 10.47 7.54 -3.16
CA TYR A 205 9.78 6.96 -2.03
C TYR A 205 10.60 6.99 -0.74
N SER A 206 9.93 7.27 0.37
CA SER A 206 10.59 7.32 1.68
C SER A 206 11.00 5.94 2.18
N ILE A 207 10.19 4.93 1.87
CA ILE A 207 10.33 3.55 2.34
C ILE A 207 10.07 2.60 1.17
N GLN A 208 10.78 1.47 1.17
CA GLN A 208 10.63 0.39 0.20
C GLN A 208 10.27 -0.90 0.90
N SER A 209 9.12 -1.46 0.57
CA SER A 209 8.76 -2.84 0.92
C SER A 209 9.69 -3.82 0.21
N THR A 210 10.18 -4.84 0.91
CA THR A 210 11.20 -5.73 0.36
C THR A 210 10.66 -7.06 -0.11
N SER A 211 9.67 -7.64 0.59
CA SER A 211 9.05 -8.90 0.21
C SER A 211 7.80 -9.17 1.03
N ASP A 212 6.83 -9.89 0.44
CA ASP A 212 5.67 -10.46 1.13
C ASP A 212 5.95 -11.86 1.72
N GLN A 213 7.22 -12.28 1.77
CA GLN A 213 7.59 -13.56 2.37
C GLN A 213 7.30 -13.57 3.87
N ASP A 214 6.49 -14.51 4.35
CA ASP A 214 6.12 -14.67 5.76
C ASP A 214 6.91 -15.77 6.49
N ASP A 215 7.59 -16.65 5.76
CA ASP A 215 8.52 -17.63 6.34
C ASP A 215 9.81 -16.92 6.77
N TYR A 216 9.99 -16.74 8.09
CA TYR A 216 11.11 -16.01 8.66
C TYR A 216 12.49 -16.61 8.32
N LYS A 217 12.58 -17.93 8.06
CA LYS A 217 13.82 -18.59 7.65
C LYS A 217 14.21 -18.21 6.22
N LYS A 218 13.24 -18.08 5.32
CA LYS A 218 13.47 -17.57 3.96
C LYS A 218 13.72 -16.07 3.97
N TYR A 219 13.00 -15.35 4.84
CA TYR A 219 13.10 -13.90 4.93
C TYR A 219 14.50 -13.42 5.36
N CYS A 220 15.25 -14.21 6.13
CA CYS A 220 16.60 -13.83 6.55
C CYS A 220 17.54 -13.54 5.37
N THR A 221 17.41 -14.29 4.28
CA THR A 221 18.18 -14.07 3.05
C THR A 221 17.78 -12.74 2.38
N ILE A 222 16.47 -12.44 2.37
CA ILE A 222 15.96 -11.18 1.83
C ILE A 222 16.47 -10.01 2.66
N ALA A 223 16.34 -10.07 3.98
CA ALA A 223 16.80 -9.02 4.90
C ALA A 223 18.31 -8.77 4.75
N ALA A 224 19.11 -9.83 4.71
CA ALA A 224 20.57 -9.72 4.57
C ALA A 224 21.01 -9.14 3.21
N ASN A 225 20.25 -9.36 2.14
CA ASN A 225 20.59 -8.89 0.79
C ASN A 225 19.98 -7.52 0.44
N SER A 226 18.95 -7.06 1.14
CA SER A 226 18.29 -5.77 0.87
C SER A 226 19.28 -4.59 0.79
N PRO A 227 20.31 -4.47 1.67
CA PRO A 227 21.27 -3.38 1.61
C PRO A 227 22.16 -3.34 0.37
N THR A 228 22.12 -4.36 -0.47
CA THR A 228 22.82 -4.33 -1.78
C THR A 228 22.09 -3.48 -2.82
N ALA A 229 20.80 -3.21 -2.61
CA ALA A 229 19.94 -2.47 -3.54
C ALA A 229 19.47 -1.13 -2.99
N LEU A 230 19.30 -1.01 -1.68
CA LEU A 230 18.71 0.17 -1.04
C LEU A 230 19.36 0.50 0.30
N CYS A 231 19.16 1.72 0.76
CA CYS A 231 19.69 2.17 2.06
C CYS A 231 18.94 1.45 3.21
N PRO A 232 19.64 1.12 4.31
CA PRO A 232 19.02 0.48 5.48
C PRO A 232 17.80 1.24 6.01
N GLU A 233 17.86 2.56 6.04
CA GLU A 233 16.79 3.44 6.52
C GLU A 233 15.55 3.40 5.64
N GLN A 234 15.69 3.03 4.38
CA GLN A 234 14.60 2.91 3.40
C GLN A 234 14.02 1.49 3.34
N SER A 235 14.76 0.50 3.84
CA SER A 235 14.45 -0.92 3.68
C SER A 235 13.46 -1.41 4.72
N ALA A 236 12.19 -1.60 4.35
CA ALA A 236 11.17 -2.18 5.22
C ALA A 236 11.30 -3.70 5.26
N ILE A 237 11.50 -4.23 6.47
CA ILE A 237 11.57 -5.68 6.72
C ILE A 237 10.38 -6.08 7.59
N TRP A 238 9.58 -7.01 7.08
CA TRP A 238 8.40 -7.51 7.74
C TRP A 238 8.74 -8.52 8.82
N ALA A 239 8.20 -8.33 10.03
CA ALA A 239 8.24 -9.30 11.10
C ALA A 239 6.84 -9.90 11.32
N TYR A 240 6.76 -11.21 11.38
CA TYR A 240 5.53 -11.98 11.57
C TYR A 240 5.62 -12.88 12.81
N PRO A 241 5.83 -12.34 14.03
CA PRO A 241 5.83 -13.17 15.23
C PRO A 241 4.43 -13.76 15.42
N ILE A 242 4.38 -15.04 15.77
CA ILE A 242 3.14 -15.78 15.99
C ILE A 242 3.13 -16.47 17.36
N THR A 243 1.95 -16.60 17.96
CA THR A 243 1.77 -17.19 19.29
C THR A 243 2.11 -18.68 19.36
N SER A 244 2.02 -19.40 18.22
CA SER A 244 2.40 -20.80 18.12
C SER A 244 3.90 -21.03 17.91
N GLY A 245 4.66 -19.95 17.68
CA GLY A 245 6.11 -20.02 17.55
C GLY A 245 6.79 -20.28 18.87
N ASP A 246 7.92 -21.00 18.84
CA ASP A 246 8.78 -21.08 19.99
C ASP A 246 9.58 -19.76 20.20
N ARG A 247 10.29 -19.68 21.32
CA ARG A 247 11.08 -18.47 21.64
C ARG A 247 12.13 -18.16 20.58
N GLU A 248 12.77 -19.19 20.02
CA GLU A 248 13.83 -18.99 19.03
C GLU A 248 13.26 -18.48 17.70
N GLU A 249 12.09 -18.97 17.29
CA GLU A 249 11.36 -18.47 16.12
C GLU A 249 11.03 -17.00 16.26
N VAL A 250 10.45 -16.58 17.39
CA VAL A 250 10.12 -15.16 17.64
C VAL A 250 11.37 -14.29 17.62
N VAL A 251 12.43 -14.71 18.30
CA VAL A 251 13.71 -13.99 18.33
C VAL A 251 14.31 -13.89 16.93
N PHE A 252 14.34 -14.96 16.17
CA PHE A 252 14.88 -14.96 14.81
C PHE A 252 14.09 -14.02 13.89
N ASN A 253 12.76 -14.10 13.94
CA ASN A 253 11.87 -13.24 13.17
C ASN A 253 12.13 -11.75 13.46
N MET A 254 12.23 -11.39 14.74
CA MET A 254 12.51 -10.02 15.15
C MET A 254 13.92 -9.56 14.77
N ILE A 255 14.94 -10.42 14.90
CA ILE A 255 16.32 -10.07 14.51
C ILE A 255 16.39 -9.73 13.02
N ASN A 256 15.70 -10.47 12.15
CA ASN A 256 15.65 -10.13 10.72
C ASN A 256 15.19 -8.69 10.50
N ALA A 257 14.11 -8.28 11.18
CA ALA A 257 13.56 -6.93 11.05
C ALA A 257 14.45 -5.86 11.69
N MET A 258 15.09 -6.18 12.81
CA MET A 258 15.99 -5.25 13.55
C MET A 258 17.26 -4.90 12.79
N LEU A 259 17.64 -5.66 11.76
CA LEU A 259 18.78 -5.32 10.91
C LEU A 259 18.54 -4.05 10.08
N LEU A 260 17.28 -3.72 9.82
CA LEU A 260 16.87 -2.63 8.93
C LEU A 260 15.68 -1.88 9.56
N ARG A 261 14.68 -1.46 8.76
CA ARG A 261 13.48 -0.80 9.27
C ARG A 261 12.42 -1.83 9.65
N ILE A 262 12.02 -1.84 10.90
CA ILE A 262 11.09 -2.83 11.44
C ILE A 262 9.66 -2.52 10.98
N HIS A 263 9.04 -3.49 10.29
CA HIS A 263 7.61 -3.50 9.99
C HIS A 263 6.94 -4.71 10.66
N GLN A 264 6.16 -4.46 11.70
CA GLN A 264 5.38 -5.50 12.38
C GLN A 264 4.11 -5.82 11.58
N SER A 265 3.94 -7.06 11.15
CA SER A 265 2.77 -7.52 10.41
C SER A 265 2.04 -8.70 11.05
N GLY A 266 2.61 -9.30 12.09
CA GLY A 266 1.95 -10.34 12.88
C GLY A 266 0.83 -9.78 13.77
N HIS A 267 -0.04 -10.65 14.28
CA HIS A 267 -1.15 -10.28 15.14
C HIS A 267 -0.67 -9.97 16.57
N LEU A 268 -0.14 -8.77 16.78
CA LEU A 268 0.46 -8.34 18.05
C LEU A 268 -0.51 -8.50 19.24
N GLY A 269 -1.80 -8.25 19.04
CA GLY A 269 -2.82 -8.40 20.08
C GLY A 269 -3.00 -9.82 20.63
N ASN A 270 -2.48 -10.83 19.91
CA ASN A 270 -2.51 -12.23 20.34
C ASN A 270 -1.17 -12.70 20.93
N ILE A 271 -0.12 -11.89 20.84
CA ILE A 271 1.17 -12.24 21.40
C ILE A 271 1.13 -11.90 22.88
N CYS A 272 1.19 -12.93 23.71
CA CYS A 272 1.35 -12.73 25.15
C CYS A 272 2.71 -12.08 25.42
N LEU A 273 2.71 -10.86 25.94
CA LEU A 273 3.93 -10.23 26.45
C LEU A 273 4.39 -10.99 27.72
N LEU A 274 4.98 -12.15 27.50
CA LEU A 274 5.59 -12.98 28.54
C LEU A 274 7.02 -12.51 28.82
N TYR A 275 7.20 -11.19 28.99
CA TYR A 275 8.48 -10.72 29.61
C TYR A 275 8.31 -9.33 30.21
#